data_4792ec58029ad78cc00b5c5f24889e75
#
_entry.id   4792ec58029ad78cc00b5c5f24889e75
#
_cell.length_a   1.000
_cell.length_b   1.000
_cell.length_c   1.000
_cell.angle_alpha   90.00
_cell.angle_beta   90.00
_cell.angle_gamma   90.00
#
_symmetry.space_group_name_H-M   'P 1'
#
loop_
_entity.id
_entity.type
_entity.pdbx_description
1 polymer ?
#
loop_
_entity_poly.entity_id
_entity_poly.type
_entity_poly.pdbx_seq_one_letter_code
_entity_poly.pdbx_strand_id
1 'polypeptide(L)'
;MGHVVLSTPIVTMFVVYSLLMLYIGFYFYKQNETTEDYFLGDRSMGPVISALSAGASDMSGWLLMGLPGALYVGGLINSHIAIGLSLGALINWVFVAKRLRIYTSVIANSITISDYFETRFSDDKHILRLISAFVILIFFIFYISSGLVSGAKLFEATFGIQYNYALSIGTLIIVSYTFLGGYKAVCWTDLIQGLLMMSALIVVPIVMIIHLGGIGEGIKIIREIKPENLSFLQGSSVIAIISSLAWGLGYFGQPHILVRFMSIRSIRDVPKATVIGISWMVISLIGACVMGLLGVAYVHKFDLSLEDPEKIFIVMSQLLFNPWITGVLLSAILAAVMSTASSQLLVSSSTIAEDFYATIFNKNAPQKLVMVISRLSVLGVACIAFFISTDRNASILSIVSYAWAGFGASFGSVILFSLFWSRMTRIGAIAGMLSGASTVILYDKFGKSFLDIYEIVPGFIVASVAIVVFSLFSSVRAGTKEAFETMLKEIESLKH
;
A
#
# COMPACT_ATOMS: atom_id res chain seq x y z
N MET A 1 -2.05 -0.99 -37.89
CA MET A 1 -0.80 -1.24 -37.15
C MET A 1 -0.02 0.06 -37.14
N GLY A 2 -0.19 0.87 -36.07
CA GLY A 2 0.58 2.10 -35.90
C GLY A 2 2.03 1.71 -35.62
N HIS A 3 2.97 2.33 -36.31
CA HIS A 3 4.38 2.17 -36.02
C HIS A 3 4.64 2.54 -34.56
N VAL A 4 5.13 1.60 -33.75
CA VAL A 4 5.65 1.86 -32.40
C VAL A 4 6.84 2.81 -32.53
N VAL A 5 6.60 4.10 -32.37
CA VAL A 5 7.71 5.08 -32.31
C VAL A 5 8.18 5.11 -30.86
N LEU A 6 9.21 4.33 -30.57
CA LEU A 6 9.91 4.42 -29.29
C LEU A 6 10.48 5.83 -29.16
N SER A 7 9.86 6.65 -28.30
CA SER A 7 10.36 7.98 -28.00
C SER A 7 11.66 7.86 -27.20
N THR A 8 12.80 8.13 -27.86
CA THR A 8 14.13 8.07 -27.25
C THR A 8 14.20 8.85 -25.91
N PRO A 9 13.64 10.07 -25.77
CA PRO A 9 13.63 10.78 -24.51
C PRO A 9 12.91 10.04 -23.38
N ILE A 10 11.74 9.45 -23.66
CA ILE A 10 10.96 8.72 -22.65
C ILE A 10 11.71 7.48 -22.19
N VAL A 11 12.26 6.70 -23.15
CA VAL A 11 13.10 5.52 -22.84
C VAL A 11 14.31 5.92 -22.01
N THR A 12 14.98 6.99 -22.38
CA THR A 12 16.15 7.50 -21.66
C THR A 12 15.80 7.83 -20.21
N MET A 13 14.67 8.52 -19.96
CA MET A 13 14.25 8.86 -18.59
C MET A 13 13.91 7.60 -17.77
N PHE A 14 13.26 6.61 -18.36
CA PHE A 14 13.00 5.33 -17.69
C PHE A 14 14.29 4.58 -17.34
N VAL A 15 15.24 4.58 -18.23
CA VAL A 15 16.56 3.94 -18.00
C VAL A 15 17.32 4.69 -16.90
N VAL A 16 17.39 6.02 -16.96
CA VAL A 16 18.05 6.85 -15.93
C VAL A 16 17.41 6.61 -14.57
N TYR A 17 16.07 6.64 -14.49
CA TYR A 17 15.34 6.34 -13.27
C TYR A 17 15.66 4.94 -12.73
N SER A 18 15.59 3.92 -13.58
CA SER A 18 15.86 2.52 -13.18
C SER A 18 17.30 2.32 -12.71
N LEU A 19 18.27 2.94 -13.39
CA LEU A 19 19.68 2.89 -12.98
C LEU A 19 19.91 3.58 -11.63
N LEU A 20 19.24 4.69 -11.37
CA LEU A 20 19.29 5.35 -10.06
C LEU A 20 18.77 4.45 -8.94
N MET A 21 17.63 3.78 -9.16
CA MET A 21 17.07 2.84 -8.19
C MET A 21 17.99 1.65 -7.96
N LEU A 22 18.56 1.06 -9.01
CA LEU A 22 19.54 -0.03 -8.90
C LEU A 22 20.80 0.40 -8.16
N TYR A 23 21.30 1.61 -8.41
CA TYR A 23 22.47 2.16 -7.70
C TYR A 23 22.21 2.25 -6.19
N ILE A 24 21.07 2.77 -5.77
CA ILE A 24 20.69 2.86 -4.35
C ILE A 24 20.56 1.45 -3.76
N GLY A 25 19.89 0.54 -4.46
CA GLY A 25 19.77 -0.86 -4.05
C GLY A 25 21.14 -1.52 -3.82
N PHE A 26 22.07 -1.33 -4.75
CA PHE A 26 23.42 -1.87 -4.68
C PHE A 26 24.27 -1.24 -3.56
N TYR A 27 24.11 0.08 -3.33
CA TYR A 27 24.79 0.80 -2.26
C TYR A 27 24.47 0.21 -0.89
N PHE A 28 23.17 -0.04 -0.59
CA PHE A 28 22.73 -0.61 0.67
C PHE A 28 22.91 -2.13 0.76
N TYR A 29 23.02 -2.84 -0.36
CA TYR A 29 23.25 -4.29 -0.37
C TYR A 29 24.44 -4.72 0.49
N LYS A 30 25.53 -3.95 0.44
CA LYS A 30 26.75 -4.22 1.18
C LYS A 30 26.67 -3.92 2.69
N GLN A 31 25.60 -3.24 3.13
CA GLN A 31 25.42 -2.81 4.53
C GLN A 31 24.54 -3.76 5.33
N ASN A 32 23.91 -4.75 4.68
CA ASN A 32 23.04 -5.71 5.37
C ASN A 32 23.88 -6.86 5.96
N GLU A 33 24.12 -6.83 7.27
CA GLU A 33 24.88 -7.85 7.98
C GLU A 33 23.98 -8.80 8.76
N THR A 34 22.87 -8.31 9.32
CA THR A 34 21.93 -9.06 10.15
C THR A 34 20.54 -9.13 9.52
N THR A 35 19.70 -10.03 10.03
CA THR A 35 18.28 -10.08 9.63
C THR A 35 17.52 -8.83 10.07
N GLU A 36 17.87 -8.23 11.21
CA GLU A 36 17.26 -6.97 11.65
C GLU A 36 17.65 -5.80 10.73
N ASP A 37 18.91 -5.72 10.27
CA ASP A 37 19.33 -4.77 9.24
C ASP A 37 18.52 -4.95 7.95
N TYR A 38 18.39 -6.20 7.52
CA TYR A 38 17.77 -6.53 6.24
C TYR A 38 16.26 -6.28 6.23
N PHE A 39 15.55 -6.57 7.34
CA PHE A 39 14.07 -6.46 7.42
C PHE A 39 13.55 -5.18 8.07
N LEU A 40 14.34 -4.53 8.95
CA LEU A 40 13.94 -3.32 9.69
C LEU A 40 14.93 -2.15 9.57
N GLY A 41 16.06 -2.35 8.88
CA GLY A 41 17.07 -1.31 8.75
C GLY A 41 17.66 -0.87 10.09
N ASP A 42 17.82 -1.82 11.03
CA ASP A 42 18.35 -1.56 12.37
C ASP A 42 17.57 -0.46 13.12
N ARG A 43 16.27 -0.34 12.83
CA ARG A 43 15.37 0.69 13.41
C ARG A 43 15.97 2.11 13.37
N SER A 44 16.68 2.45 12.29
CA SER A 44 17.47 3.68 12.17
C SER A 44 16.78 4.76 11.32
N MET A 45 15.55 4.52 10.87
CA MET A 45 14.86 5.42 9.92
C MET A 45 14.43 6.72 10.58
N GLY A 46 14.91 7.84 10.04
CA GLY A 46 14.50 9.18 10.47
C GLY A 46 13.05 9.51 10.08
N PRO A 47 12.46 10.58 10.67
CA PRO A 47 11.03 10.89 10.51
C PRO A 47 10.61 11.17 9.06
N VAL A 48 11.46 11.81 8.25
CA VAL A 48 11.17 12.12 6.84
C VAL A 48 11.13 10.85 6.01
N ILE A 49 12.15 9.99 6.17
CA ILE A 49 12.24 8.74 5.41
C ILE A 49 11.10 7.80 5.82
N SER A 50 10.84 7.63 7.12
CA SER A 50 9.74 6.79 7.60
C SER A 50 8.39 7.25 7.10
N ALA A 51 8.13 8.58 7.10
CA ALA A 51 6.88 9.15 6.65
C ALA A 51 6.64 8.95 5.15
N LEU A 52 7.63 9.31 4.34
CA LEU A 52 7.52 9.20 2.88
C LEU A 52 7.57 7.75 2.42
N SER A 53 8.37 6.90 3.07
CA SER A 53 8.37 5.46 2.79
C SER A 53 7.02 4.82 3.15
N ALA A 54 6.41 5.18 4.28
CA ALA A 54 5.08 4.68 4.61
C ALA A 54 4.04 5.07 3.54
N GLY A 55 4.02 6.34 3.12
CA GLY A 55 3.12 6.82 2.07
C GLY A 55 3.41 6.21 0.69
N ALA A 56 4.67 6.25 0.24
CA ALA A 56 5.04 5.74 -1.07
C ALA A 56 4.89 4.22 -1.19
N SER A 57 5.08 3.45 -0.10
CA SER A 57 4.86 2.01 -0.10
C SER A 57 3.39 1.60 -0.13
N ASP A 58 2.50 2.48 0.31
CA ASP A 58 1.06 2.30 0.29
C ASP A 58 0.45 2.71 -1.06
N MET A 59 0.83 3.88 -1.54
CA MET A 59 0.26 4.50 -2.73
C MET A 59 0.94 3.98 -4.01
N SER A 60 0.47 2.83 -4.48
CA SER A 60 0.93 2.15 -5.70
C SER A 60 0.40 2.83 -6.97
N GLY A 61 0.43 2.11 -8.09
CA GLY A 61 -0.18 2.55 -9.34
C GLY A 61 -1.65 2.99 -9.23
N TRP A 62 -2.37 2.55 -8.21
CA TRP A 62 -3.75 2.99 -7.98
C TRP A 62 -3.88 4.50 -7.72
N LEU A 63 -2.86 5.14 -7.14
CA LEU A 63 -2.89 6.58 -6.87
C LEU A 63 -2.84 7.42 -8.16
N LEU A 64 -2.01 7.03 -9.14
CA LEU A 64 -1.85 7.77 -10.39
C LEU A 64 -2.78 7.27 -11.51
N MET A 65 -3.35 6.09 -11.38
CA MET A 65 -4.18 5.45 -12.39
C MET A 65 -5.58 5.10 -11.86
N GLY A 66 -5.69 4.28 -10.85
CA GLY A 66 -6.97 3.76 -10.34
C GLY A 66 -7.88 4.84 -9.77
N LEU A 67 -7.39 5.68 -8.86
CA LEU A 67 -8.19 6.75 -8.25
C LEU A 67 -8.57 7.84 -9.28
N PRO A 68 -7.66 8.37 -10.11
CA PRO A 68 -8.06 9.25 -11.20
C PRO A 68 -9.08 8.63 -12.15
N GLY A 69 -8.92 7.36 -12.51
CA GLY A 69 -9.89 6.61 -13.30
C GLY A 69 -11.28 6.55 -12.67
N ALA A 70 -11.34 6.28 -11.37
CA ALA A 70 -12.60 6.26 -10.62
C ALA A 70 -13.28 7.64 -10.59
N LEU A 71 -12.52 8.73 -10.39
CA LEU A 71 -13.05 10.11 -10.45
C LEU A 71 -13.50 10.50 -11.87
N TYR A 72 -12.77 10.03 -12.89
CA TYR A 72 -13.15 10.25 -14.29
C TYR A 72 -14.52 9.64 -14.63
N VAL A 73 -14.78 8.42 -14.15
CA VAL A 73 -16.03 7.69 -14.41
C VAL A 73 -17.17 8.20 -13.54
N GLY A 74 -16.97 8.28 -12.23
CA GLY A 74 -18.04 8.50 -11.25
C GLY A 74 -18.04 9.87 -10.58
N GLY A 75 -17.05 10.73 -10.85
CA GLY A 75 -17.01 12.08 -10.30
C GLY A 75 -16.63 12.16 -8.82
N LEU A 76 -17.01 13.27 -8.18
CA LEU A 76 -16.63 13.64 -6.81
C LEU A 76 -17.08 12.64 -5.72
N ILE A 77 -18.06 11.81 -5.98
CA ILE A 77 -18.46 10.77 -5.03
C ILE A 77 -17.30 9.83 -4.68
N ASN A 78 -16.42 9.54 -5.65
CA ASN A 78 -15.27 8.69 -5.45
C ASN A 78 -14.14 9.36 -4.62
N SER A 79 -14.22 10.67 -4.38
CA SER A 79 -13.29 11.36 -3.46
C SER A 79 -13.46 10.93 -2.00
N HIS A 80 -14.59 10.30 -1.63
CA HIS A 80 -14.77 9.70 -0.31
C HIS A 80 -13.73 8.62 -0.01
N ILE A 81 -13.18 7.94 -1.04
CA ILE A 81 -12.03 7.03 -0.89
C ILE A 81 -10.82 7.80 -0.34
N ALA A 82 -10.49 8.94 -0.94
CA ALA A 82 -9.38 9.79 -0.51
C ALA A 82 -9.59 10.35 0.91
N ILE A 83 -10.82 10.74 1.24
CA ILE A 83 -11.18 11.22 2.59
C ILE A 83 -11.02 10.09 3.61
N GLY A 84 -11.59 8.91 3.34
CA GLY A 84 -11.48 7.75 4.20
C GLY A 84 -10.03 7.33 4.45
N LEU A 85 -9.23 7.26 3.39
CA LEU A 85 -7.80 6.94 3.48
C LEU A 85 -7.04 7.98 4.31
N SER A 86 -7.28 9.28 4.10
CA SER A 86 -6.61 10.35 4.85
C SER A 86 -6.92 10.28 6.35
N LEU A 87 -8.19 10.04 6.70
CA LEU A 87 -8.61 9.88 8.10
C LEU A 87 -8.03 8.62 8.72
N GLY A 88 -8.08 7.49 8.01
CA GLY A 88 -7.52 6.21 8.48
C GLY A 88 -6.03 6.31 8.73
N ALA A 89 -5.27 6.89 7.79
CA ALA A 89 -3.85 7.12 7.94
C ALA A 89 -3.53 8.03 9.14
N LEU A 90 -4.25 9.14 9.29
CA LEU A 90 -4.05 10.06 10.41
C LEU A 90 -4.27 9.35 11.76
N ILE A 91 -5.37 8.62 11.90
CA ILE A 91 -5.68 7.85 13.11
C ILE A 91 -4.59 6.80 13.37
N ASN A 92 -4.14 6.11 12.33
CA ASN A 92 -3.09 5.09 12.42
C ASN A 92 -1.76 5.70 12.93
N TRP A 93 -1.32 6.82 12.37
CA TRP A 93 -0.12 7.52 12.80
C TRP A 93 -0.22 8.05 14.23
N VAL A 94 -1.35 8.66 14.61
CA VAL A 94 -1.53 9.30 15.92
C VAL A 94 -1.66 8.26 17.02
N PHE A 95 -2.43 7.19 16.80
CA PHE A 95 -2.79 6.27 17.87
C PHE A 95 -2.02 4.95 17.84
N VAL A 96 -1.76 4.38 16.66
CA VAL A 96 -1.14 3.06 16.52
C VAL A 96 0.38 3.14 16.52
N ALA A 97 0.97 4.08 15.78
CA ALA A 97 2.41 4.09 15.53
C ALA A 97 3.26 4.09 16.81
N LYS A 98 2.96 4.95 17.78
CA LYS A 98 3.70 5.00 19.05
C LYS A 98 3.59 3.71 19.85
N ARG A 99 2.38 3.16 19.97
CA ARG A 99 2.12 1.94 20.75
C ARG A 99 2.83 0.74 20.13
N LEU A 100 2.71 0.59 18.81
CA LEU A 100 3.36 -0.49 18.08
C LEU A 100 4.89 -0.38 18.17
N ARG A 101 5.46 0.83 18.03
CA ARG A 101 6.90 1.07 18.14
C ARG A 101 7.44 0.70 19.53
N ILE A 102 6.75 1.10 20.59
CA ILE A 102 7.12 0.75 21.96
C ILE A 102 7.09 -0.76 22.12
N TYR A 103 5.97 -1.39 21.76
CA TYR A 103 5.82 -2.82 21.95
C TYR A 103 6.92 -3.61 21.24
N THR A 104 7.15 -3.33 19.97
CA THR A 104 8.08 -4.08 19.12
C THR A 104 9.56 -3.81 19.37
N SER A 105 9.92 -2.83 20.20
CA SER A 105 11.32 -2.53 20.48
C SER A 105 11.69 -2.61 21.95
N VAL A 106 10.80 -2.15 22.85
CA VAL A 106 11.11 -2.08 24.29
C VAL A 106 10.71 -3.36 25.00
N ILE A 107 9.55 -3.92 24.62
CA ILE A 107 8.96 -5.08 25.31
C ILE A 107 9.42 -6.39 24.67
N ALA A 108 9.32 -6.47 23.37
CA ALA A 108 9.70 -7.64 22.61
C ALA A 108 10.42 -7.19 21.34
N ASN A 109 11.64 -7.62 21.10
CA ASN A 109 12.38 -7.25 19.88
C ASN A 109 11.79 -7.93 18.63
N SER A 110 10.55 -7.57 18.29
CA SER A 110 9.84 -8.18 17.15
C SER A 110 10.32 -7.62 15.82
N ILE A 111 10.71 -8.51 14.91
CA ILE A 111 11.24 -8.16 13.58
C ILE A 111 10.12 -8.09 12.54
N THR A 112 9.11 -8.97 12.64
CA THR A 112 7.97 -9.03 11.73
C THR A 112 6.65 -8.73 12.45
N ILE A 113 5.59 -8.44 11.70
CA ILE A 113 4.24 -8.31 12.28
C ILE A 113 3.74 -9.66 12.81
N SER A 114 4.09 -10.75 12.16
CA SER A 114 3.77 -12.10 12.65
C SER A 114 4.43 -12.39 13.98
N ASP A 115 5.69 -11.97 14.15
CA ASP A 115 6.45 -12.05 15.40
C ASP A 115 5.80 -11.17 16.50
N TYR A 116 5.36 -9.95 16.15
CA TYR A 116 4.59 -9.11 17.07
C TYR A 116 3.34 -9.81 17.62
N PHE A 117 2.54 -10.45 16.76
CA PHE A 117 1.34 -11.17 17.23
C PHE A 117 1.70 -12.33 18.16
N GLU A 118 2.74 -13.09 17.85
CA GLU A 118 3.21 -14.20 18.69
C GLU A 118 3.64 -13.70 20.06
N THR A 119 4.52 -12.70 20.10
CA THR A 119 5.05 -12.14 21.36
C THR A 119 3.99 -11.43 22.17
N ARG A 120 3.07 -10.69 21.50
CA ARG A 120 1.98 -9.97 22.16
C ARG A 120 1.04 -10.87 22.94
N PHE A 121 0.83 -12.09 22.50
CA PHE A 121 -0.10 -13.04 23.12
C PHE A 121 0.62 -14.24 23.77
N SER A 122 1.94 -14.21 23.89
CA SER A 122 2.76 -15.29 24.45
C SER A 122 2.42 -16.65 23.82
N ASP A 123 2.44 -16.70 22.48
CA ASP A 123 2.02 -17.88 21.71
C ASP A 123 3.16 -18.87 21.51
N ASP A 124 3.40 -19.72 22.52
CA ASP A 124 4.49 -20.71 22.53
C ASP A 124 4.37 -21.79 21.42
N LYS A 125 3.22 -21.86 20.76
CA LYS A 125 2.95 -22.84 19.70
C LYS A 125 3.13 -22.27 18.28
N HIS A 126 3.52 -21.02 18.15
CA HIS A 126 3.70 -20.31 16.88
C HIS A 126 2.44 -20.26 15.98
N ILE A 127 1.23 -20.49 16.54
CA ILE A 127 -0.01 -20.55 15.76
C ILE A 127 -0.37 -19.18 15.15
N LEU A 128 -0.27 -18.12 15.96
CA LEU A 128 -0.54 -16.75 15.48
C LEU A 128 0.46 -16.32 14.40
N ARG A 129 1.74 -16.67 14.59
CA ARG A 129 2.78 -16.41 13.60
C ARG A 129 2.47 -17.10 12.27
N LEU A 130 2.09 -18.38 12.28
CA LEU A 130 1.76 -19.11 11.08
C LEU A 130 0.50 -18.60 10.38
N ILE A 131 -0.57 -18.34 11.13
CA ILE A 131 -1.82 -17.82 10.56
C ILE A 131 -1.59 -16.45 9.93
N SER A 132 -0.93 -15.54 10.63
CA SER A 132 -0.62 -14.20 10.11
C SER A 132 0.30 -14.26 8.90
N ALA A 133 1.32 -15.12 8.92
CA ALA A 133 2.20 -15.34 7.78
C ALA A 133 1.44 -15.82 6.54
N PHE A 134 0.51 -16.77 6.72
CA PHE A 134 -0.31 -17.28 5.62
C PHE A 134 -1.24 -16.19 5.05
N VAL A 135 -1.89 -15.40 5.91
CA VAL A 135 -2.74 -14.27 5.51
C VAL A 135 -1.92 -13.21 4.75
N ILE A 136 -0.70 -12.89 5.22
CA ILE A 136 0.21 -11.97 4.53
C ILE A 136 0.48 -12.43 3.11
N LEU A 137 0.86 -13.68 2.92
CA LEU A 137 1.19 -14.20 1.59
C LEU A 137 0.00 -14.17 0.64
N ILE A 138 -1.19 -14.59 1.09
CA ILE A 138 -2.39 -14.58 0.26
C ILE A 138 -2.68 -13.17 -0.26
N PHE A 139 -2.85 -12.20 0.62
CA PHE A 139 -3.31 -10.88 0.20
C PHE A 139 -2.22 -10.05 -0.48
N PHE A 140 -0.94 -10.23 -0.13
CA PHE A 140 0.13 -9.55 -0.86
C PHE A 140 0.33 -10.06 -2.28
N ILE A 141 0.09 -11.34 -2.56
CA ILE A 141 0.14 -11.86 -3.94
C ILE A 141 -0.84 -11.07 -4.82
N PHE A 142 -2.08 -10.85 -4.36
CA PHE A 142 -3.06 -10.02 -5.08
C PHE A 142 -2.61 -8.55 -5.15
N TYR A 143 -2.12 -7.98 -4.05
CA TYR A 143 -1.71 -6.58 -4.07
C TYR A 143 -0.52 -6.34 -5.00
N ILE A 144 0.49 -7.21 -4.99
CA ILE A 144 1.64 -7.16 -5.90
C ILE A 144 1.16 -7.29 -7.35
N SER A 145 0.19 -8.18 -7.63
CA SER A 145 -0.35 -8.33 -8.97
C SER A 145 -0.98 -7.03 -9.50
N SER A 146 -1.63 -6.23 -8.68
CA SER A 146 -2.16 -4.92 -9.09
C SER A 146 -1.06 -3.96 -9.55
N GLY A 147 0.09 -3.99 -8.89
CA GLY A 147 1.29 -3.24 -9.30
C GLY A 147 1.82 -3.72 -10.64
N LEU A 148 1.88 -5.04 -10.86
CA LEU A 148 2.33 -5.61 -12.14
C LEU A 148 1.37 -5.25 -13.28
N VAL A 149 0.05 -5.27 -13.04
CA VAL A 149 -0.96 -4.78 -14.01
C VAL A 149 -0.75 -3.30 -14.33
N SER A 150 -0.52 -2.47 -13.30
CA SER A 150 -0.24 -1.04 -13.50
C SER A 150 0.99 -0.79 -14.37
N GLY A 151 2.08 -1.52 -14.08
CA GLY A 151 3.32 -1.47 -14.87
C GLY A 151 3.10 -1.93 -16.31
N ALA A 152 2.36 -3.01 -16.51
CA ALA A 152 2.03 -3.53 -17.84
C ALA A 152 1.20 -2.52 -18.65
N LYS A 153 0.15 -1.93 -18.05
CA LYS A 153 -0.67 -0.87 -18.69
C LYS A 153 0.18 0.36 -19.03
N LEU A 154 1.13 0.75 -18.17
CA LEU A 154 2.05 1.85 -18.43
C LEU A 154 2.93 1.57 -19.66
N PHE A 155 3.60 0.42 -19.72
CA PHE A 155 4.48 0.07 -20.83
C PHE A 155 3.70 -0.14 -22.14
N GLU A 156 2.51 -0.77 -22.07
CA GLU A 156 1.63 -0.92 -23.23
C GLU A 156 1.20 0.44 -23.78
N ALA A 157 0.70 1.35 -22.93
CA ALA A 157 0.23 2.67 -23.34
C ALA A 157 1.36 3.60 -23.83
N THR A 158 2.55 3.45 -23.26
CA THR A 158 3.69 4.32 -23.59
C THR A 158 4.41 3.89 -24.86
N PHE A 159 4.59 2.58 -25.05
CA PHE A 159 5.43 2.03 -26.12
C PHE A 159 4.66 1.25 -27.19
N GLY A 160 3.34 1.07 -27.01
CA GLY A 160 2.52 0.32 -27.96
C GLY A 160 2.86 -1.17 -28.05
N ILE A 161 3.58 -1.73 -27.06
CA ILE A 161 3.93 -3.14 -27.01
C ILE A 161 2.77 -3.98 -26.48
N GLN A 162 2.70 -5.23 -26.91
CA GLN A 162 1.66 -6.14 -26.45
C GLN A 162 1.71 -6.35 -24.93
N TYR A 163 0.54 -6.40 -24.27
CA TYR A 163 0.40 -6.47 -22.82
C TYR A 163 1.30 -7.51 -22.14
N ASN A 164 1.38 -8.74 -22.67
CA ASN A 164 2.19 -9.79 -22.06
C ASN A 164 3.69 -9.51 -22.08
N TYR A 165 4.19 -8.85 -23.13
CA TYR A 165 5.58 -8.38 -23.15
C TYR A 165 5.79 -7.21 -22.21
N ALA A 166 4.83 -6.27 -22.14
CA ALA A 166 4.84 -5.16 -21.20
C ALA A 166 4.86 -5.66 -19.75
N LEU A 167 4.03 -6.66 -19.42
CA LEU A 167 3.99 -7.32 -18.12
C LEU A 167 5.32 -7.98 -17.76
N SER A 168 5.93 -8.68 -18.71
CA SER A 168 7.23 -9.37 -18.50
C SER A 168 8.35 -8.35 -18.21
N ILE A 169 8.43 -7.28 -19.01
CA ILE A 169 9.44 -6.22 -18.84
C ILE A 169 9.23 -5.50 -17.51
N GLY A 170 8.00 -5.08 -17.20
CA GLY A 170 7.69 -4.41 -15.96
C GLY A 170 8.01 -5.27 -14.73
N THR A 171 7.65 -6.55 -14.76
CA THR A 171 7.98 -7.48 -13.69
C THR A 171 9.48 -7.64 -13.50
N LEU A 172 10.24 -7.79 -14.59
CA LEU A 172 11.69 -7.92 -14.51
C LEU A 172 12.35 -6.69 -13.86
N ILE A 173 11.91 -5.48 -14.24
CA ILE A 173 12.44 -4.23 -13.66
C ILE A 173 12.14 -4.18 -12.16
N ILE A 174 10.89 -4.47 -11.73
CA ILE A 174 10.47 -4.41 -10.33
C ILE A 174 11.26 -5.42 -9.49
N VAL A 175 11.37 -6.66 -9.96
CA VAL A 175 12.01 -7.74 -9.21
C VAL A 175 13.53 -7.53 -9.13
N SER A 176 14.15 -7.05 -10.20
CA SER A 176 15.62 -6.91 -10.27
C SER A 176 16.18 -6.02 -9.16
N TYR A 177 15.54 -4.90 -8.87
CA TYR A 177 16.03 -4.00 -7.83
C TYR A 177 15.63 -4.43 -6.40
N THR A 178 14.45 -5.05 -6.24
CA THR A 178 13.98 -5.56 -4.94
C THR A 178 14.88 -6.69 -4.43
N PHE A 179 15.36 -7.53 -5.33
CA PHE A 179 16.24 -8.66 -5.01
C PHE A 179 17.57 -8.22 -4.36
N LEU A 180 18.08 -7.05 -4.73
CA LEU A 180 19.36 -6.54 -4.25
C LEU A 180 19.27 -5.88 -2.88
N GLY A 181 18.22 -5.12 -2.60
CA GLY A 181 18.15 -4.10 -1.59
C GLY A 181 18.14 -4.61 -0.14
N GLY A 182 17.01 -4.73 0.47
CA GLY A 182 16.76 -4.79 1.90
C GLY A 182 16.04 -3.50 2.35
N TYR A 183 15.67 -3.44 3.60
CA TYR A 183 14.77 -2.41 4.12
C TYR A 183 15.29 -0.98 3.95
N LYS A 184 16.58 -0.74 4.25
CA LYS A 184 17.20 0.60 4.09
C LYS A 184 17.14 1.08 2.65
N ALA A 185 17.45 0.18 1.69
CA ALA A 185 17.36 0.52 0.27
C ALA A 185 15.93 0.87 -0.14
N VAL A 186 14.95 0.06 0.28
CA VAL A 186 13.53 0.30 0.00
C VAL A 186 13.11 1.67 0.56
N CYS A 187 13.41 1.99 1.82
CA CYS A 187 13.04 3.26 2.42
C CYS A 187 13.67 4.48 1.73
N TRP A 188 14.93 4.39 1.30
CA TRP A 188 15.61 5.47 0.59
C TRP A 188 15.13 5.63 -0.85
N THR A 189 14.83 4.54 -1.55
CA THR A 189 14.18 4.64 -2.86
C THR A 189 12.77 5.19 -2.74
N ASP A 190 12.00 4.80 -1.73
CA ASP A 190 10.65 5.30 -1.45
C ASP A 190 10.63 6.82 -1.24
N LEU A 191 11.66 7.38 -0.61
CA LEU A 191 11.80 8.83 -0.45
C LEU A 191 11.82 9.55 -1.81
N ILE A 192 12.66 9.10 -2.73
CA ILE A 192 12.78 9.69 -4.07
C ILE A 192 11.51 9.44 -4.87
N GLN A 193 11.00 8.22 -4.83
CA GLN A 193 9.78 7.80 -5.52
C GLN A 193 8.56 8.57 -5.03
N GLY A 194 8.41 8.74 -3.72
CA GLY A 194 7.32 9.52 -3.14
C GLY A 194 7.37 11.00 -3.54
N LEU A 195 8.55 11.61 -3.58
CA LEU A 195 8.70 12.99 -4.05
C LEU A 195 8.37 13.12 -5.55
N LEU A 196 8.77 12.15 -6.37
CA LEU A 196 8.45 12.14 -7.80
C LEU A 196 6.94 11.98 -8.03
N MET A 197 6.27 11.07 -7.31
CA MET A 197 4.81 10.87 -7.37
C MET A 197 4.04 12.15 -7.02
N MET A 198 4.37 12.77 -5.90
CA MET A 198 3.72 14.01 -5.47
C MET A 198 3.95 15.15 -6.47
N SER A 199 5.17 15.31 -6.96
CA SER A 199 5.50 16.33 -7.97
C SER A 199 4.69 16.13 -9.25
N ALA A 200 4.55 14.90 -9.73
CA ALA A 200 3.77 14.57 -10.91
C ALA A 200 2.27 14.88 -10.71
N LEU A 201 1.72 14.54 -9.54
CA LEU A 201 0.32 14.81 -9.18
C LEU A 201 0.03 16.29 -8.87
N ILE A 202 1.03 17.12 -8.71
CA ILE A 202 0.91 18.58 -8.64
C ILE A 202 1.01 19.17 -10.05
N VAL A 203 2.05 18.82 -10.80
CA VAL A 203 2.40 19.46 -12.07
C VAL A 203 1.38 19.15 -13.18
N VAL A 204 1.01 17.86 -13.35
CA VAL A 204 0.11 17.47 -14.45
C VAL A 204 -1.28 18.10 -14.32
N PRO A 205 -1.96 18.05 -13.15
CA PRO A 205 -3.25 18.73 -12.99
C PRO A 205 -3.16 20.26 -13.17
N ILE A 206 -2.10 20.91 -12.69
CA ILE A 206 -1.94 22.36 -12.85
C ILE A 206 -1.84 22.73 -14.33
N VAL A 207 -1.00 22.04 -15.10
CA VAL A 207 -0.85 22.31 -16.54
C VAL A 207 -2.15 22.00 -17.29
N MET A 208 -2.85 20.91 -16.93
CA MET A 208 -4.16 20.59 -17.47
C MET A 208 -5.20 21.70 -17.22
N ILE A 209 -5.23 22.26 -16.00
CA ILE A 209 -6.11 23.38 -15.62
C ILE A 209 -5.80 24.63 -16.47
N ILE A 210 -4.53 24.96 -16.69
CA ILE A 210 -4.12 26.09 -17.51
C ILE A 210 -4.59 25.91 -18.95
N HIS A 211 -4.43 24.73 -19.55
CA HIS A 211 -4.90 24.40 -20.89
C HIS A 211 -6.43 24.41 -21.03
N LEU A 212 -7.16 24.05 -19.95
CA LEU A 212 -8.63 24.17 -19.91
C LEU A 212 -9.10 25.64 -19.91
N GLY A 213 -8.25 26.59 -19.55
CA GLY A 213 -8.64 27.99 -19.35
C GLY A 213 -9.05 28.30 -17.91
N GLY A 214 -8.65 27.44 -16.96
CA GLY A 214 -8.92 27.56 -15.53
C GLY A 214 -9.87 26.51 -14.97
N ILE A 215 -9.92 26.40 -13.64
CA ILE A 215 -10.80 25.46 -12.93
C ILE A 215 -12.27 25.73 -13.23
N GLY A 216 -12.65 27.03 -13.29
CA GLY A 216 -14.04 27.42 -13.55
C GLY A 216 -14.57 26.94 -14.89
N GLU A 217 -13.75 26.99 -15.94
CA GLU A 217 -14.12 26.47 -17.27
C GLU A 217 -14.26 24.95 -17.25
N GLY A 218 -13.36 24.24 -16.59
CA GLY A 218 -13.47 22.78 -16.40
C GLY A 218 -14.76 22.38 -15.67
N ILE A 219 -15.10 23.06 -14.58
CA ILE A 219 -16.35 22.82 -13.83
C ILE A 219 -17.57 23.14 -14.67
N LYS A 220 -17.54 24.21 -15.47
CA LYS A 220 -18.63 24.58 -16.38
C LYS A 220 -18.89 23.47 -17.41
N ILE A 221 -17.83 22.97 -18.05
CA ILE A 221 -17.94 21.87 -19.02
C ILE A 221 -18.54 20.61 -18.36
N ILE A 222 -18.05 20.20 -17.18
CA ILE A 222 -18.59 19.03 -16.48
C ILE A 222 -20.05 19.23 -16.13
N ARG A 223 -20.46 20.44 -15.71
CA ARG A 223 -21.86 20.76 -15.39
C ARG A 223 -22.77 20.63 -16.59
N GLU A 224 -22.28 20.90 -17.81
CA GLU A 224 -23.04 20.77 -19.04
C GLU A 224 -23.19 19.31 -19.51
N ILE A 225 -22.13 18.47 -19.32
CA ILE A 225 -22.10 17.11 -19.89
C ILE A 225 -22.43 16.01 -18.88
N LYS A 226 -22.00 16.17 -17.59
CA LYS A 226 -22.16 15.21 -16.49
C LYS A 226 -22.31 15.94 -15.16
N PRO A 227 -23.41 16.68 -14.92
CA PRO A 227 -23.59 17.48 -13.70
C PRO A 227 -23.52 16.64 -12.42
N GLU A 228 -23.90 15.36 -12.47
CA GLU A 228 -23.81 14.41 -11.35
C GLU A 228 -22.38 14.21 -10.85
N ASN A 229 -21.37 14.32 -11.73
CA ASN A 229 -19.96 14.18 -11.35
C ASN A 229 -19.46 15.29 -10.40
N LEU A 230 -20.19 16.41 -10.29
CA LEU A 230 -19.85 17.52 -9.38
C LEU A 230 -20.49 17.37 -7.99
N SER A 231 -21.27 16.33 -7.75
CA SER A 231 -21.93 16.11 -6.47
C SER A 231 -21.13 15.11 -5.61
N PHE A 232 -21.02 15.40 -4.32
CA PHE A 232 -20.49 14.47 -3.31
C PHE A 232 -21.52 13.42 -2.89
N LEU A 233 -22.80 13.63 -3.14
CA LEU A 233 -23.89 12.82 -2.59
C LEU A 233 -24.86 12.31 -3.66
N GLN A 234 -25.07 13.06 -4.74
CA GLN A 234 -26.08 12.76 -5.73
C GLN A 234 -25.70 11.53 -6.57
N GLY A 235 -26.64 10.63 -6.74
CA GLY A 235 -26.46 9.40 -7.53
C GLY A 235 -25.86 8.24 -6.74
N SER A 236 -25.58 8.39 -5.43
CA SER A 236 -25.01 7.33 -4.61
C SER A 236 -25.87 7.01 -3.41
N SER A 237 -25.92 5.72 -3.09
CA SER A 237 -26.53 5.24 -1.86
C SER A 237 -25.64 5.56 -0.65
N VAL A 238 -26.22 5.62 0.54
CA VAL A 238 -25.47 5.71 1.80
C VAL A 238 -24.46 4.56 1.92
N ILE A 239 -24.80 3.39 1.39
CA ILE A 239 -23.92 2.21 1.36
C ILE A 239 -22.65 2.48 0.54
N ALA A 240 -22.77 3.14 -0.61
CA ALA A 240 -21.61 3.47 -1.44
C ALA A 240 -20.67 4.49 -0.76
N ILE A 241 -21.22 5.47 -0.04
CA ILE A 241 -20.44 6.42 0.75
C ILE A 241 -19.73 5.71 1.90
N ILE A 242 -20.43 4.86 2.66
CA ILE A 242 -19.83 4.06 3.73
C ILE A 242 -18.71 3.18 3.17
N SER A 243 -18.94 2.50 2.05
CA SER A 243 -17.95 1.66 1.37
C SER A 243 -16.69 2.44 1.00
N SER A 244 -16.84 3.64 0.46
CA SER A 244 -15.72 4.50 0.08
C SER A 244 -14.95 5.02 1.30
N LEU A 245 -15.63 5.47 2.34
CA LEU A 245 -14.98 5.92 3.59
C LEU A 245 -14.31 4.78 4.34
N ALA A 246 -14.83 3.56 4.25
CA ALA A 246 -14.31 2.38 4.92
C ALA A 246 -12.90 1.95 4.42
N TRP A 247 -12.42 2.49 3.30
CA TRP A 247 -11.03 2.31 2.88
C TRP A 247 -10.04 2.71 3.98
N GLY A 248 -10.39 3.69 4.82
CA GLY A 248 -9.60 4.10 5.97
C GLY A 248 -9.33 2.99 6.99
N LEU A 249 -10.23 2.02 7.15
CA LEU A 249 -10.06 0.89 8.06
C LEU A 249 -8.87 0.00 7.66
N GLY A 250 -8.52 -0.03 6.39
CA GLY A 250 -7.41 -0.81 5.88
C GLY A 250 -6.06 -0.40 6.46
N TYR A 251 -5.85 0.87 6.81
CA TYR A 251 -4.57 1.37 7.34
C TYR A 251 -4.10 0.65 8.59
N PHE A 252 -5.03 0.23 9.45
CA PHE A 252 -4.69 -0.43 10.70
C PHE A 252 -4.09 -1.82 10.52
N GLY A 253 -4.28 -2.43 9.35
CA GLY A 253 -3.88 -3.82 9.08
C GLY A 253 -2.78 -4.01 8.05
N GLN A 254 -2.25 -2.97 7.40
CA GLN A 254 -1.28 -3.11 6.31
C GLN A 254 0.13 -3.43 6.83
N PRO A 255 0.66 -4.65 6.65
CA PRO A 255 1.95 -5.02 7.25
C PRO A 255 3.11 -4.14 6.77
N HIS A 256 3.14 -3.77 5.47
CA HIS A 256 4.19 -2.92 4.90
C HIS A 256 4.17 -1.48 5.45
N ILE A 257 3.03 -0.97 5.89
CA ILE A 257 2.93 0.33 6.58
C ILE A 257 3.34 0.19 8.05
N LEU A 258 2.82 -0.82 8.74
CA LEU A 258 3.09 -1.06 10.16
C LEU A 258 4.59 -1.27 10.44
N VAL A 259 5.31 -1.93 9.53
CA VAL A 259 6.77 -2.08 9.60
C VAL A 259 7.49 -0.73 9.63
N ARG A 260 6.98 0.33 8.95
CA ARG A 260 7.56 1.68 9.02
C ARG A 260 7.45 2.28 10.41
N PHE A 261 6.37 2.00 11.14
CA PHE A 261 6.25 2.39 12.54
C PHE A 261 7.25 1.64 13.44
N MET A 262 7.48 0.34 13.16
CA MET A 262 8.45 -0.47 13.90
C MET A 262 9.90 -0.02 13.68
N SER A 263 10.22 0.52 12.50
CA SER A 263 11.57 0.89 12.08
C SER A 263 11.97 2.33 12.37
N ILE A 264 11.05 3.21 12.79
CA ILE A 264 11.37 4.60 13.10
C ILE A 264 12.36 4.68 14.26
N ARG A 265 13.43 5.48 14.11
CA ARG A 265 14.56 5.52 15.06
C ARG A 265 14.14 5.91 16.48
N SER A 266 13.20 6.84 16.62
CA SER A 266 12.74 7.33 17.91
C SER A 266 11.24 7.53 17.96
N ILE A 267 10.62 7.19 19.09
CA ILE A 267 9.21 7.45 19.36
C ILE A 267 8.92 8.95 19.33
N ARG A 268 9.90 9.80 19.68
CA ARG A 268 9.80 11.26 19.64
C ARG A 268 9.72 11.81 18.21
N ASP A 269 10.15 11.04 17.22
CA ASP A 269 10.05 11.40 15.80
C ASP A 269 8.66 11.13 15.20
N VAL A 270 7.80 10.34 15.85
CA VAL A 270 6.47 9.99 15.33
C VAL A 270 5.59 11.20 15.02
N PRO A 271 5.46 12.23 15.90
CA PRO A 271 4.64 13.40 15.57
C PRO A 271 5.13 14.13 14.32
N LYS A 272 6.45 14.29 14.15
CA LYS A 272 7.04 14.91 12.95
C LYS A 272 6.77 14.06 11.70
N ALA A 273 6.95 12.76 11.80
CA ALA A 273 6.64 11.83 10.70
C ALA A 273 5.15 11.87 10.33
N THR A 274 4.26 11.96 11.31
CA THR A 274 2.81 12.11 11.09
C THR A 274 2.49 13.34 10.23
N VAL A 275 3.00 14.52 10.61
CA VAL A 275 2.74 15.76 9.86
C VAL A 275 3.25 15.65 8.43
N ILE A 276 4.48 15.15 8.24
CA ILE A 276 5.08 15.01 6.91
C ILE A 276 4.29 14.02 6.06
N GLY A 277 4.00 12.83 6.61
CA GLY A 277 3.32 11.76 5.87
C GLY A 277 1.90 12.13 5.48
N ILE A 278 1.13 12.71 6.40
CA ILE A 278 -0.25 13.12 6.14
C ILE A 278 -0.30 14.29 5.15
N SER A 279 0.59 15.28 5.27
CA SER A 279 0.66 16.39 4.32
C SER A 279 0.98 15.90 2.91
N TRP A 280 1.99 15.03 2.77
CA TRP A 280 2.35 14.42 1.49
C TRP A 280 1.16 13.65 0.89
N MET A 281 0.50 12.85 1.70
CA MET A 281 -0.64 12.02 1.31
C MET A 281 -1.83 12.86 0.82
N VAL A 282 -2.24 13.87 1.60
CA VAL A 282 -3.39 14.73 1.27
C VAL A 282 -3.13 15.50 -0.02
N ILE A 283 -1.92 16.07 -0.19
CA ILE A 283 -1.55 16.78 -1.42
C ILE A 283 -1.62 15.84 -2.63
N SER A 284 -1.06 14.63 -2.51
CA SER A 284 -1.07 13.65 -3.59
C SER A 284 -2.48 13.19 -3.95
N LEU A 285 -3.33 12.92 -2.95
CA LEU A 285 -4.73 12.52 -3.16
C LEU A 285 -5.57 13.62 -3.80
N ILE A 286 -5.38 14.89 -3.40
CA ILE A 286 -6.05 16.02 -4.05
C ILE A 286 -5.64 16.09 -5.52
N GLY A 287 -4.35 15.97 -5.82
CA GLY A 287 -3.85 15.96 -7.19
C GLY A 287 -4.48 14.85 -8.04
N ALA A 288 -4.57 13.63 -7.50
CA ALA A 288 -5.20 12.50 -8.16
C ALA A 288 -6.70 12.72 -8.41
N CYS A 289 -7.42 13.27 -7.42
CA CYS A 289 -8.84 13.59 -7.57
C CYS A 289 -9.09 14.68 -8.63
N VAL A 290 -8.31 15.76 -8.59
CA VAL A 290 -8.39 16.85 -9.59
C VAL A 290 -8.07 16.31 -10.98
N MET A 291 -7.04 15.45 -11.10
CA MET A 291 -6.65 14.80 -12.36
C MET A 291 -7.82 14.04 -12.99
N GLY A 292 -8.48 13.20 -12.21
CA GLY A 292 -9.59 12.39 -12.71
C GLY A 292 -10.82 13.23 -13.06
N LEU A 293 -11.24 14.12 -12.14
CA LEU A 293 -12.44 14.95 -12.33
C LEU A 293 -12.33 15.88 -13.52
N LEU A 294 -11.26 16.69 -13.58
CA LEU A 294 -11.06 17.65 -14.69
C LEU A 294 -10.61 16.97 -15.98
N GLY A 295 -10.10 15.74 -15.90
CA GLY A 295 -9.84 14.91 -17.08
C GLY A 295 -11.09 14.70 -17.94
N VAL A 296 -12.29 14.61 -17.33
CA VAL A 296 -13.57 14.53 -18.05
C VAL A 296 -13.78 15.76 -18.93
N ALA A 297 -13.57 16.95 -18.36
CA ALA A 297 -13.69 18.21 -19.11
C ALA A 297 -12.66 18.32 -20.24
N TYR A 298 -11.43 17.89 -19.96
CA TYR A 298 -10.34 17.96 -20.93
C TYR A 298 -10.59 17.03 -22.13
N VAL A 299 -10.94 15.78 -21.87
CA VAL A 299 -11.27 14.80 -22.92
C VAL A 299 -12.43 15.27 -23.78
N HIS A 300 -13.48 15.84 -23.17
CA HIS A 300 -14.62 16.39 -23.92
C HIS A 300 -14.25 17.63 -24.75
N LYS A 301 -13.55 18.60 -24.14
CA LYS A 301 -13.19 19.86 -24.79
C LYS A 301 -12.33 19.66 -26.04
N PHE A 302 -11.44 18.68 -26.01
CA PHE A 302 -10.49 18.41 -27.10
C PHE A 302 -10.88 17.21 -27.97
N ASP A 303 -12.11 16.70 -27.81
CA ASP A 303 -12.68 15.58 -28.58
C ASP A 303 -11.74 14.34 -28.61
N LEU A 304 -11.24 13.98 -27.42
CA LEU A 304 -10.35 12.86 -27.26
C LEU A 304 -11.11 11.57 -26.97
N SER A 305 -10.53 10.42 -27.34
CA SER A 305 -11.02 9.09 -26.99
C SER A 305 -10.15 8.48 -25.91
N LEU A 306 -10.75 8.07 -24.78
CA LEU A 306 -10.09 7.39 -23.69
C LEU A 306 -10.75 6.01 -23.52
N GLU A 307 -10.06 4.95 -23.99
CA GLU A 307 -10.59 3.57 -23.91
C GLU A 307 -10.58 3.02 -22.47
N ASP A 308 -9.53 3.33 -21.72
CA ASP A 308 -9.35 2.87 -20.33
C ASP A 308 -9.21 4.10 -19.40
N PRO A 309 -10.20 4.37 -18.53
CA PRO A 309 -10.17 5.50 -17.59
C PRO A 309 -8.93 5.52 -16.68
N GLU A 310 -8.38 4.35 -16.34
CA GLU A 310 -7.18 4.25 -15.52
C GLU A 310 -5.91 4.79 -16.23
N LYS A 311 -5.96 5.02 -17.55
CA LYS A 311 -4.87 5.61 -18.35
C LYS A 311 -4.91 7.13 -18.46
N ILE A 312 -5.85 7.82 -17.81
CA ILE A 312 -6.03 9.28 -17.94
C ILE A 312 -4.73 10.05 -17.61
N PHE A 313 -4.01 9.70 -16.57
CA PHE A 313 -2.75 10.34 -16.21
C PHE A 313 -1.68 10.16 -17.29
N ILE A 314 -1.59 8.98 -17.88
CA ILE A 314 -0.62 8.67 -18.96
C ILE A 314 -0.92 9.55 -20.17
N VAL A 315 -2.20 9.57 -20.60
CA VAL A 315 -2.63 10.34 -21.77
C VAL A 315 -2.39 11.84 -21.56
N MET A 316 -2.75 12.38 -20.40
CA MET A 316 -2.50 13.80 -20.10
C MET A 316 -1.01 14.12 -20.06
N SER A 317 -0.18 13.26 -19.47
CA SER A 317 1.27 13.45 -19.47
C SER A 317 1.87 13.49 -20.88
N GLN A 318 1.37 12.65 -21.78
CA GLN A 318 1.82 12.60 -23.17
C GLN A 318 1.36 13.79 -24.02
N LEU A 319 0.16 14.31 -23.76
CA LEU A 319 -0.43 15.41 -24.52
C LEU A 319 0.06 16.79 -24.08
N LEU A 320 0.29 16.97 -22.77
CA LEU A 320 0.58 18.29 -22.19
C LEU A 320 2.06 18.65 -22.16
N PHE A 321 2.96 17.67 -22.29
CA PHE A 321 4.38 17.90 -22.07
C PHE A 321 5.24 17.41 -23.23
N ASN A 322 6.43 17.99 -23.34
CA ASN A 322 7.44 17.47 -24.28
C ASN A 322 7.94 16.08 -23.86
N PRO A 323 8.52 15.27 -24.74
CA PRO A 323 8.88 13.88 -24.45
C PRO A 323 9.85 13.68 -23.27
N TRP A 324 10.72 14.65 -22.96
CA TRP A 324 11.64 14.56 -21.82
C TRP A 324 10.89 14.68 -20.48
N ILE A 325 10.03 15.68 -20.37
CA ILE A 325 9.19 15.88 -19.17
C ILE A 325 8.19 14.72 -19.05
N THR A 326 7.58 14.31 -20.15
CA THR A 326 6.70 13.13 -20.18
C THR A 326 7.40 11.90 -19.62
N GLY A 327 8.64 11.65 -20.02
CA GLY A 327 9.42 10.52 -19.49
C GLY A 327 9.61 10.57 -17.97
N VAL A 328 9.89 11.76 -17.41
CA VAL A 328 9.97 11.96 -15.95
C VAL A 328 8.61 11.71 -15.29
N LEU A 329 7.53 12.27 -15.83
CA LEU A 329 6.18 12.12 -15.27
C LEU A 329 5.68 10.68 -15.31
N LEU A 330 5.92 9.97 -16.40
CA LEU A 330 5.58 8.55 -16.53
C LEU A 330 6.46 7.66 -15.64
N SER A 331 7.70 8.07 -15.34
CA SER A 331 8.53 7.43 -14.32
C SER A 331 7.91 7.53 -12.92
N ALA A 332 7.00 8.49 -12.66
CA ALA A 332 6.26 8.55 -11.41
C ALA A 332 5.29 7.37 -11.23
N ILE A 333 4.68 6.87 -12.32
CA ILE A 333 3.86 5.65 -12.27
C ILE A 333 4.75 4.44 -11.97
N LEU A 334 5.90 4.32 -12.65
CA LEU A 334 6.85 3.26 -12.38
C LEU A 334 7.37 3.33 -10.93
N ALA A 335 7.63 4.54 -10.42
CA ALA A 335 8.01 4.79 -9.04
C ALA A 335 6.94 4.30 -8.05
N ALA A 336 5.68 4.61 -8.29
CA ALA A 336 4.55 4.17 -7.47
C ALA A 336 4.42 2.64 -7.43
N VAL A 337 4.55 2.00 -8.58
CA VAL A 337 4.51 0.54 -8.68
C VAL A 337 5.70 -0.09 -7.96
N MET A 338 6.91 0.42 -8.21
CA MET A 338 8.14 -0.14 -7.66
C MET A 338 8.23 0.03 -6.13
N SER A 339 7.88 1.19 -5.58
CA SER A 339 7.91 1.44 -4.12
C SER A 339 6.99 0.50 -3.35
N THR A 340 5.78 0.31 -3.85
CA THR A 340 4.81 -0.57 -3.22
C THR A 340 5.19 -2.04 -3.38
N ALA A 341 5.48 -2.48 -4.60
CA ALA A 341 5.83 -3.87 -4.87
C ALA A 341 7.08 -4.32 -4.12
N SER A 342 8.14 -3.48 -4.07
CA SER A 342 9.35 -3.81 -3.32
C SER A 342 9.10 -3.95 -1.82
N SER A 343 8.28 -3.08 -1.25
CA SER A 343 7.90 -3.12 0.15
C SER A 343 7.10 -4.39 0.49
N GLN A 344 6.16 -4.75 -0.36
CA GLN A 344 5.33 -5.95 -0.19
C GLN A 344 6.12 -7.24 -0.44
N LEU A 345 7.00 -7.26 -1.44
CA LEU A 345 7.90 -8.37 -1.70
C LEU A 345 8.88 -8.57 -0.54
N LEU A 346 9.41 -7.50 0.05
CA LEU A 346 10.29 -7.60 1.21
C LEU A 346 9.56 -8.18 2.42
N VAL A 347 8.35 -7.71 2.74
CA VAL A 347 7.54 -8.26 3.83
C VAL A 347 7.15 -9.71 3.55
N SER A 348 6.71 -10.05 2.33
CA SER A 348 6.38 -11.43 1.96
C SER A 348 7.59 -12.35 2.08
N SER A 349 8.76 -11.87 1.68
CA SER A 349 10.00 -12.65 1.76
C SER A 349 10.49 -12.82 3.21
N SER A 350 10.33 -11.80 4.07
CA SER A 350 10.60 -11.93 5.51
C SER A 350 9.67 -12.95 6.16
N THR A 351 8.41 -12.94 5.77
CA THR A 351 7.42 -13.91 6.23
C THR A 351 7.84 -15.34 5.87
N ILE A 352 8.29 -15.60 4.66
CA ILE A 352 8.75 -16.93 4.25
C ILE A 352 10.05 -17.30 4.96
N ALA A 353 11.02 -16.39 5.04
CA ALA A 353 12.34 -16.67 5.57
C ALA A 353 12.38 -16.73 7.11
N GLU A 354 11.75 -15.77 7.79
CA GLU A 354 11.75 -15.69 9.26
C GLU A 354 10.60 -16.49 9.86
N ASP A 355 9.35 -16.21 9.44
CA ASP A 355 8.20 -16.78 10.12
C ASP A 355 7.97 -18.25 9.80
N PHE A 356 8.25 -18.69 8.57
CA PHE A 356 8.17 -20.11 8.22
C PHE A 356 9.52 -20.82 8.38
N TYR A 357 10.57 -20.41 7.66
CA TYR A 357 11.79 -21.19 7.60
C TYR A 357 12.58 -21.17 8.93
N ALA A 358 12.96 -19.99 9.41
CA ALA A 358 13.80 -19.89 10.61
C ALA A 358 13.05 -20.32 11.88
N THR A 359 11.76 -20.02 11.99
CA THR A 359 10.97 -20.35 13.20
C THR A 359 10.54 -21.81 13.25
N ILE A 360 10.12 -22.39 12.11
CA ILE A 360 9.49 -23.74 12.08
C ILE A 360 10.48 -24.82 11.63
N PHE A 361 11.17 -24.60 10.51
CA PHE A 361 11.97 -25.65 9.88
C PHE A 361 13.39 -25.71 10.42
N ASN A 362 14.03 -24.56 10.72
CA ASN A 362 15.42 -24.55 11.17
C ASN A 362 15.68 -23.39 12.15
N LYS A 363 15.39 -23.61 13.43
CA LYS A 363 15.55 -22.62 14.50
C LYS A 363 16.99 -22.13 14.70
N ASN A 364 17.97 -22.87 14.20
CA ASN A 364 19.40 -22.53 14.28
C ASN A 364 19.96 -22.09 12.93
N ALA A 365 19.11 -21.65 11.99
CA ALA A 365 19.55 -21.22 10.67
C ALA A 365 20.53 -20.04 10.77
N PRO A 366 21.69 -20.08 10.09
CA PRO A 366 22.57 -18.94 10.01
C PRO A 366 21.86 -17.74 9.36
N GLN A 367 22.03 -16.54 9.88
CA GLN A 367 21.39 -15.32 9.35
C GLN A 367 21.62 -15.12 7.84
N LYS A 368 22.83 -15.45 7.36
CA LYS A 368 23.14 -15.41 5.92
C LYS A 368 22.23 -16.33 5.09
N LEU A 369 21.91 -17.52 5.60
CA LEU A 369 21.01 -18.45 4.91
C LEU A 369 19.58 -17.92 4.88
N VAL A 370 19.10 -17.35 5.98
CA VAL A 370 17.78 -16.71 6.07
C VAL A 370 17.65 -15.59 5.04
N MET A 371 18.68 -14.72 4.91
CA MET A 371 18.70 -13.67 3.89
C MET A 371 18.70 -14.21 2.45
N VAL A 372 19.41 -15.33 2.18
CA VAL A 372 19.40 -15.97 0.86
C VAL A 372 17.99 -16.53 0.55
N ILE A 373 17.37 -17.22 1.50
CA ILE A 373 16.01 -17.73 1.36
C ILE A 373 15.02 -16.57 1.12
N SER A 374 15.17 -15.47 1.86
CA SER A 374 14.35 -14.27 1.64
C SER A 374 14.46 -13.77 0.20
N ARG A 375 15.67 -13.62 -0.34
CA ARG A 375 15.87 -13.19 -1.74
C ARG A 375 15.24 -14.15 -2.75
N LEU A 376 15.41 -15.46 -2.57
CA LEU A 376 14.78 -16.45 -3.45
C LEU A 376 13.25 -16.41 -3.35
N SER A 377 12.70 -16.11 -2.16
CA SER A 377 11.27 -15.98 -1.93
C SER A 377 10.67 -14.79 -2.69
N VAL A 378 11.43 -13.70 -2.88
CA VAL A 378 11.01 -12.57 -3.75
C VAL A 378 10.67 -13.05 -5.14
N LEU A 379 11.52 -13.92 -5.73
CA LEU A 379 11.26 -14.48 -7.07
C LEU A 379 10.02 -15.37 -7.08
N GLY A 380 9.86 -16.22 -6.08
CA GLY A 380 8.70 -17.12 -5.97
C GLY A 380 7.37 -16.37 -5.87
N VAL A 381 7.29 -15.37 -4.99
CA VAL A 381 6.10 -14.54 -4.82
C VAL A 381 5.81 -13.72 -6.08
N ALA A 382 6.83 -13.13 -6.70
CA ALA A 382 6.67 -12.37 -7.93
C ALA A 382 6.19 -13.23 -9.10
N CYS A 383 6.66 -14.49 -9.21
CA CYS A 383 6.16 -15.43 -10.21
C CYS A 383 4.66 -15.70 -10.04
N ILE A 384 4.19 -15.97 -8.83
CA ILE A 384 2.76 -16.22 -8.59
C ILE A 384 1.93 -14.97 -8.94
N ALA A 385 2.38 -13.80 -8.50
CA ALA A 385 1.72 -12.53 -8.81
C ALA A 385 1.69 -12.25 -10.32
N PHE A 386 2.74 -12.60 -11.06
CA PHE A 386 2.81 -12.48 -12.52
C PHE A 386 1.68 -13.28 -13.20
N PHE A 387 1.46 -14.53 -12.81
CA PHE A 387 0.40 -15.34 -13.41
C PHE A 387 -1.00 -14.77 -13.15
N ILE A 388 -1.24 -14.17 -11.97
CA ILE A 388 -2.51 -13.50 -11.66
C ILE A 388 -2.68 -12.22 -12.50
N SER A 389 -1.58 -11.58 -12.87
CA SER A 389 -1.57 -10.31 -13.62
C SER A 389 -1.78 -10.45 -15.13
N THR A 390 -2.00 -11.67 -15.65
CA THR A 390 -2.12 -11.92 -17.10
C THR A 390 -3.42 -11.40 -17.71
N ASP A 391 -4.43 -11.06 -16.90
CA ASP A 391 -5.67 -10.44 -17.37
C ASP A 391 -5.47 -8.95 -17.67
N ARG A 392 -5.44 -8.61 -18.96
CA ARG A 392 -5.31 -7.22 -19.45
C ARG A 392 -6.44 -6.29 -18.98
N ASN A 393 -7.64 -6.85 -18.80
CA ASN A 393 -8.83 -6.07 -18.46
C ASN A 393 -9.03 -5.90 -16.96
N ALA A 394 -8.13 -6.45 -16.15
CA ALA A 394 -8.21 -6.31 -14.72
C ALA A 394 -8.15 -4.83 -14.29
N SER A 395 -9.06 -4.42 -13.40
CA SER A 395 -9.03 -3.10 -12.79
C SER A 395 -8.00 -3.08 -11.66
N ILE A 396 -7.09 -2.12 -11.72
CA ILE A 396 -6.06 -1.89 -10.69
C ILE A 396 -6.74 -1.64 -9.35
N LEU A 397 -7.73 -0.73 -9.32
CA LEU A 397 -8.42 -0.36 -8.09
C LEU A 397 -9.18 -1.55 -7.47
N SER A 398 -9.79 -2.41 -8.27
CA SER A 398 -10.53 -3.58 -7.77
C SER A 398 -9.60 -4.62 -7.14
N ILE A 399 -8.44 -4.89 -7.74
CA ILE A 399 -7.46 -5.84 -7.17
C ILE A 399 -6.91 -5.29 -5.85
N VAL A 400 -6.58 -3.99 -5.82
CA VAL A 400 -6.10 -3.33 -4.60
C VAL A 400 -7.15 -3.38 -3.51
N SER A 401 -8.42 -3.05 -3.82
CA SER A 401 -9.49 -3.03 -2.83
C SER A 401 -9.67 -4.37 -2.14
N TYR A 402 -9.61 -5.47 -2.87
CA TYR A 402 -9.70 -6.83 -2.32
C TYR A 402 -8.55 -7.13 -1.34
N ALA A 403 -7.31 -6.88 -1.74
CA ALA A 403 -6.15 -7.11 -0.87
C ALA A 403 -6.16 -6.17 0.35
N TRP A 404 -6.53 -4.91 0.15
CA TRP A 404 -6.66 -3.90 1.19
C TRP A 404 -7.70 -4.29 2.25
N ALA A 405 -8.86 -4.78 1.80
CA ALA A 405 -9.90 -5.29 2.66
C ALA A 405 -9.45 -6.52 3.46
N GLY A 406 -8.74 -7.43 2.83
CA GLY A 406 -8.21 -8.62 3.48
C GLY A 406 -7.32 -8.30 4.67
N PHE A 407 -6.38 -7.39 4.51
CA PHE A 407 -5.53 -6.93 5.62
C PHE A 407 -6.30 -6.08 6.63
N GLY A 408 -7.12 -5.15 6.18
CA GLY A 408 -7.90 -4.29 7.06
C GLY A 408 -8.82 -5.07 8.00
N ALA A 409 -9.51 -6.06 7.47
CA ALA A 409 -10.41 -6.90 8.26
C ALA A 409 -9.65 -7.88 9.17
N SER A 410 -8.65 -8.60 8.64
CA SER A 410 -7.95 -9.63 9.41
C SER A 410 -6.96 -9.07 10.43
N PHE A 411 -6.15 -8.07 10.04
CA PHE A 411 -5.12 -7.52 10.92
C PHE A 411 -5.54 -6.21 11.58
N GLY A 412 -6.30 -5.35 10.89
CA GLY A 412 -6.66 -4.05 11.42
C GLY A 412 -7.41 -4.13 12.74
N SER A 413 -8.44 -4.97 12.81
CA SER A 413 -9.16 -5.23 14.06
C SER A 413 -8.24 -5.83 15.12
N VAL A 414 -7.41 -6.83 14.77
CA VAL A 414 -6.49 -7.48 15.72
C VAL A 414 -5.43 -6.50 16.25
N ILE A 415 -4.85 -5.65 15.41
CA ILE A 415 -3.88 -4.62 15.82
C ILE A 415 -4.54 -3.64 16.80
N LEU A 416 -5.72 -3.11 16.47
CA LEU A 416 -6.42 -2.16 17.34
C LEU A 416 -6.73 -2.78 18.69
N PHE A 417 -7.38 -3.94 18.72
CA PHE A 417 -7.71 -4.58 20.00
C PHE A 417 -6.44 -4.98 20.77
N SER A 418 -5.38 -5.45 20.12
CA SER A 418 -4.14 -5.84 20.78
C SER A 418 -3.41 -4.68 21.46
N LEU A 419 -3.51 -3.47 20.90
CA LEU A 419 -2.86 -2.26 21.43
C LEU A 419 -3.72 -1.44 22.38
N PHE A 420 -5.04 -1.63 22.37
CA PHE A 420 -5.96 -0.78 23.15
C PHE A 420 -6.81 -1.55 24.18
N TRP A 421 -6.88 -2.87 24.09
CA TRP A 421 -7.72 -3.68 24.99
C TRP A 421 -6.91 -4.75 25.73
N SER A 422 -6.68 -4.53 27.02
CA SER A 422 -5.87 -5.43 27.89
C SER A 422 -6.46 -6.84 28.05
N ARG A 423 -7.79 -6.98 27.84
CA ARG A 423 -8.53 -8.26 28.01
C ARG A 423 -8.40 -9.16 26.78
N MET A 424 -7.85 -8.69 25.67
CA MET A 424 -7.68 -9.48 24.45
C MET A 424 -6.79 -10.70 24.70
N THR A 425 -7.22 -11.86 24.18
CA THR A 425 -6.54 -13.14 24.35
C THR A 425 -5.96 -13.65 23.04
N ARG A 426 -5.08 -14.65 23.13
CA ARG A 426 -4.56 -15.38 21.95
C ARG A 426 -5.68 -15.99 21.11
N ILE A 427 -6.68 -16.62 21.75
CA ILE A 427 -7.80 -17.24 21.06
C ILE A 427 -8.64 -16.19 20.34
N GLY A 428 -8.86 -15.03 20.97
CA GLY A 428 -9.51 -13.89 20.34
C GLY A 428 -8.77 -13.36 19.13
N ALA A 429 -7.42 -13.28 19.18
CA ALA A 429 -6.60 -12.88 18.06
C ALA A 429 -6.71 -13.85 16.87
N ILE A 430 -6.61 -15.17 17.14
CA ILE A 430 -6.79 -16.22 16.12
C ILE A 430 -8.17 -16.12 15.47
N ALA A 431 -9.22 -16.03 16.30
CA ALA A 431 -10.59 -15.94 15.82
C ALA A 431 -10.81 -14.67 14.95
N GLY A 432 -10.25 -13.53 15.37
CA GLY A 432 -10.33 -12.29 14.61
C GLY A 432 -9.64 -12.36 13.26
N MET A 433 -8.41 -12.87 13.21
CA MET A 433 -7.67 -13.03 11.94
C MET A 433 -8.40 -13.94 10.97
N LEU A 434 -8.80 -15.12 11.43
CA LEU A 434 -9.44 -16.13 10.56
C LEU A 434 -10.82 -15.67 10.10
N SER A 435 -11.63 -15.13 11.00
CA SER A 435 -12.97 -14.66 10.64
C SER A 435 -12.92 -13.43 9.72
N GLY A 436 -11.99 -12.48 9.96
CA GLY A 436 -11.80 -11.33 9.10
C GLY A 436 -11.40 -11.72 7.69
N ALA A 437 -10.35 -12.53 7.54
CA ALA A 437 -9.88 -13.01 6.24
C ALA A 437 -10.97 -13.83 5.51
N SER A 438 -11.60 -14.78 6.21
CA SER A 438 -12.64 -15.61 5.63
C SER A 438 -13.86 -14.81 5.20
N THR A 439 -14.27 -13.82 6.01
CA THR A 439 -15.41 -12.96 5.66
C THR A 439 -15.13 -12.16 4.41
N VAL A 440 -13.95 -11.57 4.25
CA VAL A 440 -13.60 -10.83 3.03
C VAL A 440 -13.68 -11.74 1.80
N ILE A 441 -13.08 -12.93 1.87
CA ILE A 441 -13.05 -13.88 0.74
C ILE A 441 -14.47 -14.36 0.38
N LEU A 442 -15.27 -14.73 1.37
CA LEU A 442 -16.62 -15.22 1.14
C LEU A 442 -17.59 -14.11 0.73
N TYR A 443 -17.42 -12.92 1.33
CA TYR A 443 -18.28 -11.79 1.00
C TYR A 443 -18.05 -11.26 -0.41
N ASP A 444 -16.82 -11.21 -0.87
CA ASP A 444 -16.49 -10.81 -2.25
C ASP A 444 -17.16 -11.75 -3.26
N LYS A 445 -17.20 -13.06 -2.99
CA LYS A 445 -17.80 -14.06 -3.90
C LYS A 445 -19.31 -14.18 -3.80
N PHE A 446 -19.87 -14.08 -2.61
CA PHE A 446 -21.27 -14.43 -2.33
C PHE A 446 -22.06 -13.30 -1.67
N GLY A 447 -21.44 -12.46 -0.86
CA GLY A 447 -22.12 -11.46 -0.05
C GLY A 447 -22.58 -10.25 -0.84
N LYS A 448 -21.81 -9.80 -1.83
CA LYS A 448 -22.12 -8.64 -2.67
C LYS A 448 -23.43 -8.79 -3.45
N SER A 449 -23.89 -10.02 -3.73
CA SER A 449 -25.19 -10.26 -4.34
C SER A 449 -26.38 -9.93 -3.43
N PHE A 450 -26.18 -9.92 -2.11
CA PHE A 450 -27.23 -9.57 -1.14
C PHE A 450 -27.16 -8.10 -0.72
N LEU A 451 -25.96 -7.57 -0.51
CA LEU A 451 -25.71 -6.19 -0.15
C LEU A 451 -24.37 -5.75 -0.73
N ASP A 452 -24.44 -4.82 -1.69
CA ASP A 452 -23.24 -4.30 -2.36
C ASP A 452 -22.54 -3.26 -1.49
N ILE A 453 -21.92 -3.74 -0.39
CA ILE A 453 -21.05 -2.96 0.49
C ILE A 453 -19.61 -3.47 0.35
N TYR A 454 -18.64 -2.58 0.51
CA TYR A 454 -17.23 -2.94 0.47
C TYR A 454 -16.90 -4.00 1.53
N GLU A 455 -16.32 -5.12 1.12
CA GLU A 455 -16.09 -6.31 1.94
C GLU A 455 -15.26 -6.07 3.20
N ILE A 456 -14.52 -4.97 3.27
CA ILE A 456 -13.80 -4.57 4.49
C ILE A 456 -14.76 -4.32 5.65
N VAL A 457 -15.96 -3.78 5.37
CA VAL A 457 -16.94 -3.41 6.41
C VAL A 457 -17.45 -4.65 7.14
N PRO A 458 -18.10 -5.64 6.47
CA PRO A 458 -18.51 -6.86 7.15
C PRO A 458 -17.33 -7.62 7.71
N GLY A 459 -16.19 -7.68 7.01
CA GLY A 459 -14.98 -8.35 7.50
C GLY A 459 -14.45 -7.79 8.80
N PHE A 460 -14.36 -6.45 8.91
CA PHE A 460 -13.89 -5.77 10.11
C PHE A 460 -14.86 -5.93 11.30
N ILE A 461 -16.15 -5.86 11.04
CA ILE A 461 -17.19 -6.06 12.08
C ILE A 461 -17.15 -7.50 12.60
N VAL A 462 -17.17 -8.49 11.72
CA VAL A 462 -17.15 -9.91 12.11
C VAL A 462 -15.87 -10.23 12.87
N ALA A 463 -14.70 -9.76 12.41
CA ALA A 463 -13.44 -9.92 13.12
C ALA A 463 -13.49 -9.29 14.53
N SER A 464 -14.02 -8.07 14.66
CA SER A 464 -14.12 -7.37 15.94
C SER A 464 -15.03 -8.11 16.91
N VAL A 465 -16.19 -8.58 16.45
CA VAL A 465 -17.12 -9.40 17.25
C VAL A 465 -16.46 -10.71 17.69
N ALA A 466 -15.78 -11.41 16.76
CA ALA A 466 -15.07 -12.65 17.09
C ALA A 466 -13.97 -12.41 18.13
N ILE A 467 -13.18 -11.34 17.99
CA ILE A 467 -12.16 -10.97 19.00
C ILE A 467 -12.80 -10.81 20.39
N VAL A 468 -13.88 -10.06 20.48
CA VAL A 468 -14.54 -9.79 21.76
C VAL A 468 -15.12 -11.08 22.36
N VAL A 469 -15.93 -11.81 21.59
CA VAL A 469 -16.59 -13.04 22.05
C VAL A 469 -15.54 -14.05 22.53
N PHE A 470 -14.58 -14.42 21.69
CA PHE A 470 -13.60 -15.44 22.03
C PHE A 470 -12.62 -15.00 23.14
N SER A 471 -12.35 -13.70 23.28
CA SER A 471 -11.54 -13.19 24.37
C SER A 471 -12.31 -13.24 25.71
N LEU A 472 -13.61 -13.00 25.72
CA LEU A 472 -14.44 -13.09 26.94
C LEU A 472 -14.55 -14.52 27.44
N PHE A 473 -14.59 -15.51 26.55
CA PHE A 473 -14.67 -16.92 26.90
C PHE A 473 -13.31 -17.62 27.11
N SER A 474 -12.21 -16.88 27.10
CA SER A 474 -10.85 -17.41 27.32
C SER A 474 -10.07 -16.57 28.33
N SER A 475 -9.01 -17.13 28.88
CA SER A 475 -8.16 -16.45 29.89
C SER A 475 -7.00 -15.70 29.27
N VAL A 476 -6.71 -14.51 29.79
CA VAL A 476 -5.51 -13.74 29.44
C VAL A 476 -4.30 -14.37 30.16
N ARG A 477 -3.24 -14.66 29.42
CA ARG A 477 -1.99 -15.13 30.00
C ARG A 477 -1.31 -14.03 30.81
N ALA A 478 -0.61 -14.38 31.90
CA ALA A 478 0.06 -13.42 32.77
C ALA A 478 1.06 -12.53 32.03
N GLY A 479 1.92 -13.12 31.20
CA GLY A 479 2.88 -12.37 30.39
C GLY A 479 2.24 -11.40 29.38
N THR A 480 1.08 -11.74 28.84
CA THR A 480 0.29 -10.84 27.95
C THR A 480 -0.18 -9.60 28.68
N LYS A 481 -0.64 -9.75 29.93
CA LYS A 481 -1.11 -8.63 30.76
C LYS A 481 0.04 -7.73 31.18
N GLU A 482 1.14 -8.32 31.68
CA GLU A 482 2.34 -7.61 32.10
C GLU A 482 2.94 -6.77 30.96
N ALA A 483 3.08 -7.36 29.77
CA ALA A 483 3.57 -6.66 28.59
C ALA A 483 2.68 -5.47 28.20
N PHE A 484 1.37 -5.61 28.32
CA PHE A 484 0.43 -4.51 28.05
C PHE A 484 0.56 -3.37 29.08
N GLU A 485 0.68 -3.70 30.37
CA GLU A 485 0.88 -2.73 31.45
C GLU A 485 2.22 -2.01 31.31
N THR A 486 3.28 -2.71 30.94
CA THR A 486 4.59 -2.13 30.64
C THR A 486 4.53 -1.15 29.48
N MET A 487 3.82 -1.50 28.39
CA MET A 487 3.60 -0.58 27.26
C MET A 487 2.89 0.71 27.73
N LEU A 488 1.89 0.62 28.59
CA LEU A 488 1.20 1.81 29.10
C LEU A 488 2.11 2.69 29.95
N LYS A 489 2.94 2.12 30.82
CA LYS A 489 3.92 2.86 31.63
C LYS A 489 4.94 3.59 30.75
N GLU A 490 5.45 2.94 29.71
CA GLU A 490 6.35 3.58 28.75
C GLU A 490 5.68 4.76 28.01
N ILE A 491 4.40 4.63 27.64
CA ILE A 491 3.67 5.73 27.02
C ILE A 491 3.51 6.92 27.99
N GLU A 492 3.27 6.64 29.27
CA GLU A 492 3.15 7.69 30.30
C GLU A 492 4.47 8.40 30.55
N SER A 493 5.59 7.67 30.58
CA SER A 493 6.92 8.24 30.79
C SER A 493 7.32 9.22 29.67
N LEU A 494 6.77 9.08 28.46
CA LEU A 494 7.03 9.97 27.33
C LEU A 494 6.23 11.29 27.36
N LYS A 495 5.30 11.45 28.33
CA LYS A 495 4.55 12.70 28.49
C LYS A 495 5.27 13.72 29.37
N HIS A 496 6.28 13.27 30.09
CA HIS A 496 7.16 14.07 30.93
C HIS A 496 8.56 14.18 30.27
#